data_2c4dc79bdcf3c0a190d95ce147f755a3
#
_entry.id   2c4dc79bdcf3c0a190d95ce147f755a3
#
_cell.length_a   1.000
_cell.length_b   1.000
_cell.length_c   1.000
_cell.angle_alpha   90.00
_cell.angle_beta   90.00
_cell.angle_gamma   90.00
#
_symmetry.space_group_name_H-M   'P 1'
#
loop_
_entity.id
_entity.type
_entity.pdbx_description
1 polymer ?
#
loop_
_entity_poly.entity_id
_entity_poly.type
_entity_poly.pdbx_seq_one_letter_code
_entity_poly.pdbx_strand_id
1 'polypeptide(L)'
;MRNHKPRVLFVCVHNAGRSQMAAAFLAHLAGAAVEVDSAGSDPADHINPVAVEAMREVGLDLAGRRPQRLTYAAVDAADVVITMGCGDACPVLPGTTYRDWKLDDPAGKGIDAVRPIRDEIRARIEELVAELLPDRA
;
A
#
# COMPACT_ATOMS: atom_id res chain seq x y z
N MET A 1 -11.35 24.60 5.21
CA MET A 1 -10.53 23.71 6.02
C MET A 1 -10.98 22.26 5.81
N ARG A 2 -10.04 21.36 5.64
CA ARG A 2 -10.35 19.97 5.50
C ARG A 2 -10.74 19.37 6.85
N ASN A 3 -11.91 18.73 6.91
CA ASN A 3 -12.42 18.17 8.15
C ASN A 3 -12.22 16.67 8.27
N HIS A 4 -11.73 16.02 7.23
CA HIS A 4 -11.49 14.58 7.26
C HIS A 4 -10.01 14.27 7.04
N LYS A 5 -9.60 13.12 7.50
CA LYS A 5 -8.23 12.63 7.28
C LYS A 5 -8.07 12.22 5.82
N PRO A 6 -6.88 12.41 5.24
CA PRO A 6 -6.62 11.81 3.94
C PRO A 6 -6.80 10.29 4.01
N ARG A 7 -7.42 9.73 2.98
CA ARG A 7 -7.58 8.28 2.84
C ARG A 7 -6.80 7.81 1.63
N VAL A 8 -5.89 6.89 1.85
CA VAL A 8 -5.00 6.35 0.81
C VAL A 8 -5.32 4.87 0.60
N LEU A 9 -5.52 4.49 -0.66
CA LEU A 9 -5.76 3.09 -1.05
C LEU A 9 -4.57 2.62 -1.87
N PHE A 10 -3.93 1.54 -1.41
CA PHE A 10 -2.85 0.89 -2.16
C PHE A 10 -3.41 -0.31 -2.91
N VAL A 11 -3.13 -0.41 -4.20
CA VAL A 11 -3.66 -1.47 -5.06
C VAL A 11 -2.53 -2.17 -5.79
N CYS A 12 -2.48 -3.49 -5.69
CA CYS A 12 -1.65 -4.32 -6.54
C CYS A 12 -2.49 -5.51 -7.01
N VAL A 13 -1.89 -6.47 -7.71
CA VAL A 13 -2.67 -7.58 -8.27
C VAL A 13 -3.21 -8.46 -7.15
N HIS A 14 -2.33 -9.00 -6.31
CA HIS A 14 -2.70 -10.03 -5.33
C HIS A 14 -2.98 -9.51 -3.93
N ASN A 15 -2.64 -8.27 -3.63
CA ASN A 15 -2.75 -7.68 -2.29
C ASN A 15 -2.08 -8.57 -1.22
N ALA A 16 -1.01 -9.23 -1.61
CA ALA A 16 -0.29 -10.16 -0.75
C ALA A 16 1.14 -9.71 -0.44
N GLY A 17 1.65 -8.72 -1.14
CA GLY A 17 3.02 -8.23 -0.95
C GLY A 17 3.10 -6.71 -0.97
N ARG A 18 3.28 -6.12 -2.15
CA ARG A 18 3.56 -4.68 -2.30
C ARG A 18 2.57 -3.78 -1.59
N SER A 19 1.27 -3.95 -1.85
CA SER A 19 0.24 -3.08 -1.26
C SER A 19 0.11 -3.30 0.24
N GLN A 20 0.33 -4.52 0.74
CA GLN A 20 0.31 -4.80 2.17
C GLN A 20 1.49 -4.15 2.89
N MET A 21 2.69 -4.21 2.29
CA MET A 21 3.87 -3.56 2.85
C MET A 21 3.69 -2.05 2.89
N ALA A 22 3.19 -1.47 1.78
CA ALA A 22 2.95 -0.03 1.72
C ALA A 22 1.94 0.43 2.76
N ALA A 23 0.83 -0.29 2.89
CA ALA A 23 -0.19 0.04 3.88
C ALA A 23 0.35 -0.01 5.31
N ALA A 24 1.17 -1.02 5.61
CA ALA A 24 1.77 -1.15 6.94
C ALA A 24 2.74 -0.01 7.24
N PHE A 25 3.58 0.38 6.27
CA PHE A 25 4.49 1.52 6.46
C PHE A 25 3.72 2.81 6.69
N LEU A 26 2.70 3.08 5.87
CA LEU A 26 1.95 4.33 6.01
C LEU A 26 1.22 4.38 7.34
N ALA A 27 0.59 3.29 7.76
CA ALA A 27 -0.10 3.23 9.05
C ALA A 27 0.88 3.46 10.20
N HIS A 28 2.10 2.91 10.08
CA HIS A 28 3.13 3.08 11.10
C HIS A 28 3.66 4.52 11.15
N LEU A 29 3.97 5.09 9.99
CA LEU A 29 4.61 6.41 9.93
C LEU A 29 3.65 7.56 10.13
N ALA A 30 2.40 7.44 9.66
CA ALA A 30 1.41 8.51 9.76
C ALA A 30 0.45 8.33 10.95
N GLY A 31 0.32 7.11 11.45
CA GLY A 31 -0.56 6.81 12.58
C GLY A 31 -2.00 7.20 12.31
N ALA A 32 -2.64 7.83 13.28
CA ALA A 32 -4.05 8.21 13.20
C ALA A 32 -4.32 9.38 12.25
N ALA A 33 -3.29 10.01 11.69
CA ALA A 33 -3.47 11.17 10.81
C ALA A 33 -3.95 10.82 9.41
N VAL A 34 -3.84 9.54 9.00
CA VAL A 34 -4.21 9.07 7.66
C VAL A 34 -5.02 7.77 7.78
N GLU A 35 -6.07 7.67 6.97
CA GLU A 35 -6.80 6.42 6.81
C GLU A 35 -6.12 5.60 5.70
N VAL A 36 -5.89 4.31 5.94
CA VAL A 36 -5.13 3.46 5.01
C VAL A 36 -5.91 2.20 4.69
N ASP A 37 -6.05 1.91 3.40
CA ASP A 37 -6.63 0.67 2.90
C ASP A 37 -5.72 0.05 1.85
N SER A 38 -5.88 -1.25 1.62
CA SER A 38 -5.19 -1.94 0.54
C SER A 38 -6.13 -2.95 -0.10
N ALA A 39 -5.92 -3.23 -1.38
CA ALA A 39 -6.77 -4.17 -2.12
C ALA A 39 -6.02 -4.73 -3.32
N GLY A 40 -6.56 -5.79 -3.92
CA GLY A 40 -6.02 -6.40 -5.11
C GLY A 40 -7.08 -6.69 -6.14
N SER A 41 -6.70 -6.59 -7.41
CA SER A 41 -7.61 -6.93 -8.52
C SER A 41 -7.86 -8.43 -8.60
N ASP A 42 -6.93 -9.24 -8.09
CA ASP A 42 -7.03 -10.70 -8.04
C ASP A 42 -6.39 -11.17 -6.73
N PRO A 43 -7.09 -11.00 -5.59
CA PRO A 43 -6.46 -11.24 -4.29
C PRO A 43 -6.07 -12.70 -4.09
N ALA A 44 -4.87 -12.89 -3.52
CA ALA A 44 -4.39 -14.21 -3.12
C ALA A 44 -5.13 -14.66 -1.85
N ASP A 45 -4.96 -15.92 -1.49
CA ASP A 45 -5.59 -16.49 -0.29
C ASP A 45 -4.88 -16.03 1.00
N HIS A 46 -3.58 -15.78 0.91
CA HIS A 46 -2.74 -15.44 2.06
C HIS A 46 -1.74 -14.36 1.71
N ILE A 47 -1.26 -13.66 2.76
CA ILE A 47 -0.16 -12.73 2.61
C ILE A 47 1.10 -13.53 2.26
N ASN A 48 1.93 -12.97 1.38
CA ASN A 48 3.20 -13.59 0.98
C ASN A 48 4.09 -13.77 2.22
N PRO A 49 4.47 -15.02 2.57
CA PRO A 49 5.27 -15.26 3.79
C PRO A 49 6.63 -14.53 3.78
N VAL A 50 7.24 -14.35 2.62
CA VAL A 50 8.51 -13.63 2.52
C VAL A 50 8.31 -12.14 2.79
N ALA A 51 7.17 -11.58 2.38
CA ALA A 51 6.82 -10.20 2.72
C ALA A 51 6.61 -10.04 4.23
N VAL A 52 5.96 -11.02 4.87
CA VAL A 52 5.78 -11.03 6.33
C VAL A 52 7.16 -11.00 7.02
N GLU A 53 8.07 -11.86 6.56
CA GLU A 53 9.42 -11.92 7.12
C GLU A 53 10.19 -10.62 6.92
N ALA A 54 10.14 -10.06 5.71
CA ALA A 54 10.84 -8.81 5.39
C ALA A 54 10.35 -7.65 6.25
N MET A 55 9.04 -7.58 6.50
CA MET A 55 8.48 -6.51 7.32
C MET A 55 8.80 -6.71 8.79
N ARG A 56 8.85 -7.96 9.24
CA ARG A 56 9.22 -8.27 10.62
C ARG A 56 10.65 -7.79 10.93
N GLU A 57 11.55 -7.85 9.96
CA GLU A 57 12.92 -7.35 10.12
C GLU A 57 12.97 -5.86 10.49
N VAL A 58 11.98 -5.10 10.06
CA VAL A 58 11.91 -3.66 10.36
C VAL A 58 10.86 -3.33 11.43
N GLY A 59 10.43 -4.34 12.18
CA GLY A 59 9.55 -4.17 13.33
C GLY A 59 8.07 -4.06 13.01
N LEU A 60 7.66 -4.41 11.80
CA LEU A 60 6.25 -4.35 11.39
C LEU A 60 5.72 -5.75 11.12
N ASP A 61 4.53 -6.04 11.63
CA ASP A 61 3.93 -7.36 11.56
C ASP A 61 2.74 -7.37 10.61
N LEU A 62 2.85 -8.16 9.52
CA LEU A 62 1.75 -8.39 8.59
C LEU A 62 0.88 -9.58 8.97
N ALA A 63 1.25 -10.32 10.00
CA ALA A 63 0.44 -11.47 10.45
C ALA A 63 -0.94 -10.98 10.90
N GLY A 64 -1.98 -11.70 10.50
CA GLY A 64 -3.35 -11.31 10.79
C GLY A 64 -3.99 -10.42 9.73
N ARG A 65 -3.21 -9.88 8.80
CA ARG A 65 -3.77 -9.19 7.64
C ARG A 65 -4.22 -10.20 6.61
N ARG A 66 -5.17 -9.81 5.77
CA ARG A 66 -5.68 -10.67 4.69
C ARG A 66 -5.74 -9.90 3.39
N PRO A 67 -5.48 -10.56 2.25
CA PRO A 67 -5.72 -9.95 0.95
C PRO A 67 -7.21 -9.62 0.80
N GLN A 68 -7.49 -8.45 0.22
CA GLN A 68 -8.85 -7.96 0.02
C GLN A 68 -9.08 -7.66 -1.44
N ARG A 69 -10.30 -7.90 -1.91
CA ARG A 69 -10.66 -7.60 -3.30
C ARG A 69 -10.88 -6.11 -3.48
N LEU A 70 -10.35 -5.59 -4.58
CA LEU A 70 -10.60 -4.21 -4.99
C LEU A 70 -12.09 -4.02 -5.28
N THR A 71 -12.68 -2.95 -4.71
CA THR A 71 -14.08 -2.61 -4.93
C THR A 71 -14.19 -1.18 -5.42
N TYR A 72 -15.26 -0.89 -6.13
CA TYR A 72 -15.58 0.47 -6.54
C TYR A 72 -15.72 1.39 -5.31
N ALA A 73 -16.37 0.90 -4.28
CA ALA A 73 -16.58 1.68 -3.05
C ALA A 73 -15.26 2.09 -2.39
N ALA A 74 -14.25 1.20 -2.40
CA ALA A 74 -12.95 1.50 -1.82
C ALA A 74 -12.24 2.61 -2.60
N VAL A 75 -12.32 2.55 -3.95
CA VAL A 75 -11.73 3.59 -4.80
C VAL A 75 -12.45 4.92 -4.61
N ASP A 76 -13.78 4.89 -4.57
CA ASP A 76 -14.61 6.08 -4.39
C ASP A 76 -14.34 6.76 -3.05
N ALA A 77 -14.08 5.99 -2.01
CA ALA A 77 -13.78 6.52 -0.68
C ALA A 77 -12.37 7.12 -0.55
N ALA A 78 -11.46 6.76 -1.45
CA ALA A 78 -10.06 7.17 -1.34
C ALA A 78 -9.84 8.58 -1.88
N ASP A 79 -8.98 9.35 -1.21
CA ASP A 79 -8.48 10.63 -1.72
C ASP A 79 -7.33 10.39 -2.70
N VAL A 80 -6.49 9.41 -2.41
CA VAL A 80 -5.36 9.04 -3.25
C VAL A 80 -5.37 7.53 -3.45
N VAL A 81 -5.26 7.10 -4.70
CA VAL A 81 -5.11 5.68 -5.06
C VAL A 81 -3.71 5.49 -5.63
N ILE A 82 -2.95 4.58 -5.04
CA ILE A 82 -1.60 4.28 -5.49
C ILE A 82 -1.59 2.86 -6.02
N THR A 83 -1.40 2.74 -7.33
CA THR A 83 -1.37 1.44 -7.99
C THR A 83 0.06 0.93 -8.07
N MET A 84 0.22 -0.37 -7.93
CA MET A 84 1.52 -1.03 -7.87
C MET A 84 1.49 -2.27 -8.75
N GLY A 85 1.17 -2.06 -10.04
CA GLY A 85 1.16 -3.14 -11.01
C GLY A 85 -0.20 -3.77 -11.29
N CYS A 86 -1.32 -3.13 -10.88
CA CYS A 86 -2.64 -3.66 -11.20
C CYS A 86 -3.08 -3.35 -12.65
N GLY A 87 -2.32 -2.53 -13.38
CA GLY A 87 -2.62 -2.18 -14.76
C GLY A 87 -3.96 -1.45 -14.88
N ASP A 88 -4.76 -1.86 -15.86
CA ASP A 88 -6.05 -1.21 -16.16
C ASP A 88 -7.19 -1.73 -15.29
N ALA A 89 -6.91 -2.64 -14.34
CA ALA A 89 -7.95 -3.23 -13.50
C ALA A 89 -8.51 -2.28 -12.45
N CYS A 90 -7.81 -1.18 -12.17
CA CYS A 90 -8.25 -0.20 -11.17
C CYS A 90 -9.17 0.83 -11.83
N PRO A 91 -10.40 1.03 -11.34
CA PRO A 91 -11.28 2.06 -11.89
C PRO A 91 -10.74 3.46 -11.62
N VAL A 92 -10.92 4.36 -12.59
CA VAL A 92 -10.50 5.76 -12.48
C VAL A 92 -11.75 6.61 -12.28
N LEU A 93 -11.82 7.31 -11.14
CA LEU A 93 -12.97 8.12 -10.79
C LEU A 93 -12.59 9.60 -10.72
N PRO A 94 -13.53 10.51 -11.07
CA PRO A 94 -13.29 11.96 -10.94
C PRO A 94 -13.07 12.33 -9.47
N GLY A 95 -12.19 13.29 -9.23
CA GLY A 95 -11.94 13.81 -7.89
C GLY A 95 -10.96 13.02 -7.06
N THR A 96 -10.50 11.89 -7.57
CA THR A 96 -9.52 11.03 -6.89
C THR A 96 -8.15 11.22 -7.55
N THR A 97 -7.11 11.37 -6.75
CA THR A 97 -5.74 11.46 -7.24
C THR A 97 -5.18 10.05 -7.44
N TYR A 98 -4.62 9.79 -8.60
CA TYR A 98 -4.04 8.49 -8.94
C TYR A 98 -2.54 8.62 -9.14
N ARG A 99 -1.80 7.65 -8.60
CA ARG A 99 -0.36 7.52 -8.80
C ARG A 99 -0.03 6.08 -9.08
N ASP A 100 0.97 5.84 -9.92
CA ASP A 100 1.44 4.50 -10.23
C ASP A 100 2.89 4.37 -9.79
N TRP A 101 3.14 3.49 -8.83
CA TRP A 101 4.48 3.19 -8.37
C TRP A 101 4.96 1.91 -9.04
N LYS A 102 5.96 2.04 -9.88
CA LYS A 102 6.54 0.88 -10.55
C LYS A 102 7.51 0.19 -9.59
N LEU A 103 7.14 -1.00 -9.18
CA LEU A 103 7.90 -1.79 -8.23
C LEU A 103 7.99 -3.23 -8.71
N ASP A 104 9.09 -3.89 -8.42
CA ASP A 104 9.22 -5.31 -8.72
C ASP A 104 8.24 -6.11 -7.88
N ASP A 105 7.73 -7.21 -8.46
CA ASP A 105 6.77 -8.07 -7.78
C ASP A 105 7.54 -9.05 -6.89
N PRO A 106 7.26 -9.10 -5.58
CA PRO A 106 7.95 -10.03 -4.68
C PRO A 106 7.48 -11.48 -4.79
N ALA A 107 6.41 -11.74 -5.54
CA ALA A 107 5.86 -13.09 -5.66
C ALA A 107 6.92 -14.07 -6.20
N GLY A 108 7.08 -15.20 -5.53
CA GLY A 108 8.02 -16.24 -5.93
C GLY A 108 9.48 -15.92 -5.68
N LYS A 109 9.79 -14.80 -5.03
CA LYS A 109 11.16 -14.38 -4.76
C LYS A 109 11.55 -14.66 -3.31
N GLY A 110 12.85 -14.86 -3.08
CA GLY A 110 13.36 -15.04 -1.74
C GLY A 110 13.57 -13.71 -1.01
N ILE A 111 13.96 -13.81 0.25
CA ILE A 111 14.10 -12.65 1.14
C ILE A 111 15.10 -11.61 0.61
N ASP A 112 16.20 -12.06 0.00
CA ASP A 112 17.23 -11.15 -0.51
C ASP A 112 16.71 -10.26 -1.64
N ALA A 113 15.77 -10.77 -2.43
CA ALA A 113 15.16 -9.99 -3.52
C ALA A 113 14.01 -9.11 -2.99
N VAL A 114 13.36 -9.51 -1.92
CA VAL A 114 12.22 -8.77 -1.35
C VAL A 114 12.69 -7.58 -0.50
N ARG A 115 13.85 -7.69 0.15
CA ARG A 115 14.38 -6.59 0.97
C ARG A 115 14.51 -5.26 0.19
N PRO A 116 15.12 -5.24 -1.00
CA PRO A 116 15.19 -3.98 -1.77
C PRO A 116 13.82 -3.44 -2.15
N ILE A 117 12.86 -4.31 -2.46
CA ILE A 117 11.49 -3.91 -2.79
C ILE A 117 10.86 -3.24 -1.57
N ARG A 118 10.98 -3.86 -0.40
CA ARG A 118 10.52 -3.31 0.87
C ARG A 118 11.12 -1.92 1.13
N ASP A 119 12.43 -1.80 0.95
CA ASP A 119 13.13 -0.55 1.26
C ASP A 119 12.74 0.56 0.30
N GLU A 120 12.50 0.24 -0.97
CA GLU A 120 12.01 1.22 -1.93
C GLU A 120 10.58 1.68 -1.58
N ILE A 121 9.73 0.74 -1.19
CA ILE A 121 8.37 1.09 -0.74
C ILE A 121 8.43 2.04 0.45
N ARG A 122 9.29 1.75 1.42
CA ARG A 122 9.45 2.61 2.59
C ARG A 122 9.87 4.03 2.19
N ALA A 123 10.83 4.17 1.29
CA ALA A 123 11.28 5.47 0.84
C ALA A 123 10.15 6.26 0.18
N ARG A 124 9.35 5.60 -0.65
CA ARG A 124 8.20 6.25 -1.29
C ARG A 124 7.12 6.64 -0.30
N ILE A 125 6.91 5.82 0.73
CA ILE A 125 5.95 6.15 1.80
C ILE A 125 6.44 7.35 2.60
N GLU A 126 7.73 7.44 2.89
CA GLU A 126 8.28 8.60 3.61
C GLU A 126 8.04 9.89 2.83
N GLU A 127 8.23 9.87 1.51
CA GLU A 127 7.93 11.01 0.67
C GLU A 127 6.42 11.34 0.68
N LEU A 128 5.59 10.31 0.64
CA LEU A 128 4.13 10.48 0.66
C LEU A 128 3.67 11.12 1.98
N VAL A 129 4.22 10.69 3.11
CA VAL A 129 3.89 11.28 4.41
C VAL A 129 4.25 12.76 4.44
N ALA A 130 5.43 13.12 3.94
CA ALA A 130 5.85 14.52 3.89
C ALA A 130 4.89 15.35 3.01
N GLU A 131 4.37 14.76 1.95
CA GLU A 131 3.44 15.43 1.05
C GLU A 131 2.04 15.58 1.65
N LEU A 132 1.52 14.52 2.30
CA LEU A 132 0.18 14.51 2.88
C LEU A 132 0.12 15.29 4.18
N LEU A 133 1.20 15.29 4.94
CA LEU A 133 1.27 15.88 6.29
C LEU A 133 2.50 16.80 6.39
N PRO A 134 2.52 17.90 5.63
CA PRO A 134 3.72 18.75 5.57
C PRO A 134 4.14 19.32 6.93
N ASP A 135 3.19 19.51 7.85
CA ASP A 135 3.48 20.03 9.17
C ASP A 135 4.16 19.03 10.09
N ARG A 136 4.25 17.76 9.67
CA ARG A 136 4.91 16.71 10.45
C ARG A 136 6.30 16.38 9.94
N ALA A 137 6.70 17.00 8.84
CA ALA A 137 7.99 16.72 8.22
C ALA A 137 9.15 17.22 9.08
#